data_6725250c26b91832ded0b36ba759f9dc
#
_entry.id   6725250c26b91832ded0b36ba759f9dc
#
_cell.length_a   1.000
_cell.length_b   1.000
_cell.length_c   1.000
_cell.angle_alpha   90.00
_cell.angle_beta   90.00
_cell.angle_gamma   90.00
#
_symmetry.space_group_name_H-M   'P 1'
#
loop_
_entity.id
_entity.type
_entity.pdbx_description
1 polymer ?
#
loop_
_entity_poly.entity_id
_entity_poly.type
_entity_poly.pdbx_seq_one_letter_code
_entity_poly.pdbx_strand_id
1 'polypeptide(L)'
;PFSGWGYPGWHTECVVMSTRYLGDEFDIHGGGMDLKFPHHECEISQARGLNKPFARKWIHTNMLTIDGQKMSKSSGNFVTLPELFENFDPLMVRYFIAASHYRSVVDFNENVLRSAEVSLKRLHQTVQKLRELKPEGAKTSGKKFEEFRRRFCQAMDDDFSSPQALAALFDLNREANNLLSEKNPDPEAVAD
;
A
#
# COMPACT_ATOMS: atom_id res chain seq x y z
N PRO A 1 -14.61 8.75 43.33
CA PRO A 1 -14.30 10.13 42.95
C PRO A 1 -12.79 10.24 42.80
N PHE A 2 -12.34 10.49 41.56
CA PHE A 2 -10.93 10.72 41.26
C PHE A 2 -10.60 12.15 41.71
N SER A 3 -9.94 12.30 42.84
CA SER A 3 -9.47 13.58 43.34
C SER A 3 -7.99 13.74 43.03
N GLY A 4 -7.65 14.08 41.80
CA GLY A 4 -6.26 14.34 41.45
C GLY A 4 -6.12 14.88 40.02
N TRP A 5 -5.03 15.53 39.73
CA TRP A 5 -4.64 15.95 38.40
C TRP A 5 -4.15 14.72 37.63
N GLY A 6 -4.60 14.56 36.37
CA GLY A 6 -4.17 13.50 35.47
C GLY A 6 -4.17 13.99 34.03
N TYR A 7 -3.48 13.26 33.16
CA TYR A 7 -3.53 13.51 31.72
C TYR A 7 -4.64 12.66 31.09
N PRO A 8 -5.37 13.22 30.11
CA PRO A 8 -6.28 12.42 29.31
C PRO A 8 -5.48 11.32 28.57
N GLY A 9 -6.05 10.14 28.47
CA GLY A 9 -5.40 9.08 27.70
C GLY A 9 -5.33 9.45 26.23
N TRP A 10 -4.27 9.05 25.56
CA TRP A 10 -4.04 9.28 24.12
C TRP A 10 -5.26 8.93 23.24
N HIS A 11 -5.94 7.83 23.53
CA HIS A 11 -7.18 7.44 22.85
C HIS A 11 -8.32 8.48 22.97
N THR A 12 -8.38 9.26 24.05
CA THR A 12 -9.35 10.35 24.20
C THR A 12 -9.10 11.46 23.18
N GLU A 13 -7.84 11.77 22.90
CA GLU A 13 -7.45 12.77 21.90
C GLU A 13 -7.94 12.34 20.52
N CYS A 14 -7.72 11.07 20.16
CA CYS A 14 -8.16 10.50 18.86
C CYS A 14 -9.68 10.54 18.71
N VAL A 15 -10.45 10.18 19.74
CA VAL A 15 -11.92 10.26 19.70
C VAL A 15 -12.39 11.69 19.49
N VAL A 16 -11.81 12.65 20.22
CA VAL A 16 -12.18 14.07 20.10
C VAL A 16 -11.84 14.60 18.71
N MET A 17 -10.63 14.34 18.21
CA MET A 17 -10.19 14.81 16.90
C MET A 17 -11.03 14.19 15.77
N SER A 18 -11.23 12.88 15.79
CA SER A 18 -12.01 12.18 14.78
C SER A 18 -13.45 12.70 14.72
N THR A 19 -14.13 12.76 15.85
CA THR A 19 -15.52 13.23 15.89
C THR A 19 -15.67 14.71 15.55
N ARG A 20 -14.67 15.55 15.86
CA ARG A 20 -14.69 16.97 15.53
C ARG A 20 -14.54 17.23 14.03
N TYR A 21 -13.65 16.53 13.36
CA TYR A 21 -13.27 16.82 11.98
C TYR A 21 -13.95 15.92 10.95
N LEU A 22 -14.31 14.68 11.31
CA LEU A 22 -14.93 13.71 10.43
C LEU A 22 -16.40 13.45 10.73
N GLY A 23 -16.90 13.94 11.89
CA GLY A 23 -18.24 13.68 12.35
C GLY A 23 -18.33 12.47 13.28
N ASP A 24 -19.54 12.18 13.75
CA ASP A 24 -19.80 11.10 14.72
C ASP A 24 -19.67 9.71 14.10
N GLU A 25 -19.73 9.62 12.78
CA GLU A 25 -19.52 8.40 11.98
C GLU A 25 -18.63 8.70 10.79
N PHE A 26 -17.65 7.86 10.54
CA PHE A 26 -16.72 7.98 9.40
C PHE A 26 -16.33 6.59 8.87
N ASP A 27 -15.81 6.54 7.64
CA ASP A 27 -15.69 5.28 6.92
C ASP A 27 -14.55 4.41 7.43
N ILE A 28 -13.34 4.98 7.61
CA ILE A 28 -12.13 4.20 7.88
C ILE A 28 -11.33 4.83 9.02
N HIS A 29 -10.92 3.99 9.97
CA HIS A 29 -9.92 4.28 11.00
C HIS A 29 -8.76 3.29 10.87
N GLY A 30 -7.53 3.80 10.89
CA GLY A 30 -6.35 2.99 10.69
C GLY A 30 -5.28 3.20 11.75
N GLY A 31 -4.45 2.18 11.95
CA GLY A 31 -3.29 2.27 12.83
C GLY A 31 -2.40 1.05 12.75
N GLY A 32 -1.35 1.01 13.56
CA GLY A 32 -0.52 -0.17 13.72
C GLY A 32 -1.26 -1.29 14.45
N MET A 33 -0.84 -2.52 14.22
CA MET A 33 -1.40 -3.70 14.89
C MET A 33 -1.27 -3.61 16.42
N ASP A 34 -0.26 -2.93 16.91
CA ASP A 34 -0.01 -2.66 18.33
C ASP A 34 -1.03 -1.70 18.96
N LEU A 35 -1.69 -0.85 18.14
CA LEU A 35 -2.76 0.02 18.62
C LEU A 35 -4.11 -0.66 18.72
N LYS A 36 -4.29 -1.86 18.15
CA LYS A 36 -5.55 -2.58 18.20
C LYS A 36 -6.04 -2.75 19.64
N PHE A 37 -5.11 -3.09 20.54
CA PHE A 37 -5.35 -3.13 21.98
C PHE A 37 -4.15 -2.53 22.73
N PRO A 38 -4.38 -1.66 23.72
CA PRO A 38 -5.69 -1.18 24.23
C PRO A 38 -6.26 0.06 23.51
N HIS A 39 -5.49 0.74 22.65
CA HIS A 39 -5.77 2.10 22.17
C HIS A 39 -7.12 2.18 21.41
N HIS A 40 -7.28 1.43 20.31
CA HIS A 40 -8.49 1.45 19.50
C HIS A 40 -9.72 0.90 20.24
N GLU A 41 -9.55 -0.12 21.09
CA GLU A 41 -10.63 -0.62 21.93
C GLU A 41 -11.12 0.44 22.93
N CYS A 42 -10.21 1.25 23.46
CA CYS A 42 -10.56 2.37 24.31
C CYS A 42 -11.29 3.47 23.53
N GLU A 43 -10.89 3.76 22.29
CA GLU A 43 -11.60 4.70 21.42
C GLU A 43 -13.04 4.24 21.15
N ILE A 44 -13.22 2.96 20.79
CA ILE A 44 -14.54 2.36 20.57
C ILE A 44 -15.40 2.46 21.85
N SER A 45 -14.83 2.13 23.00
CA SER A 45 -15.52 2.20 24.29
C SER A 45 -15.98 3.62 24.62
N GLN A 46 -15.12 4.61 24.41
CA GLN A 46 -15.47 6.03 24.64
C GLN A 46 -16.52 6.53 23.66
N ALA A 47 -16.40 6.21 22.38
CA ALA A 47 -17.39 6.61 21.37
C ALA A 47 -18.78 6.01 21.70
N ARG A 48 -18.81 4.74 22.10
CA ARG A 48 -20.06 4.08 22.57
C ARG A 48 -20.63 4.74 23.82
N GLY A 49 -19.78 5.12 24.78
CA GLY A 49 -20.21 5.88 25.97
C GLY A 49 -20.82 7.26 25.65
N LEU A 50 -20.45 7.82 24.51
CA LEU A 50 -20.99 9.07 23.97
C LEU A 50 -22.17 8.84 23.01
N ASN A 51 -22.62 7.61 22.81
CA ASN A 51 -23.64 7.21 21.83
C ASN A 51 -23.27 7.59 20.39
N LYS A 52 -21.99 7.52 20.03
CA LYS A 52 -21.49 7.82 18.69
C LYS A 52 -21.17 6.51 17.94
N PRO A 53 -21.59 6.37 16.65
CA PRO A 53 -21.28 5.18 15.84
C PRO A 53 -19.80 4.96 15.62
N PHE A 54 -19.02 6.02 15.43
CA PHE A 54 -17.57 6.05 15.23
C PHE A 54 -17.15 5.43 13.88
N ALA A 55 -16.03 4.70 13.80
CA ALA A 55 -15.51 4.17 12.55
C ALA A 55 -16.26 2.91 12.08
N ARG A 56 -16.61 2.87 10.78
CA ARG A 56 -17.27 1.71 10.14
C ARG A 56 -16.31 0.57 9.86
N LYS A 57 -15.08 0.88 9.47
CA LYS A 57 -14.04 -0.09 9.11
C LYS A 57 -12.74 0.24 9.82
N TRP A 58 -12.02 -0.81 10.22
CA TRP A 58 -10.74 -0.70 10.90
C TRP A 58 -9.66 -1.38 10.06
N ILE A 59 -8.56 -0.67 9.81
CA ILE A 59 -7.42 -1.19 9.08
C ILE A 59 -6.20 -1.17 10.00
N HIS A 60 -5.58 -2.34 10.19
CA HIS A 60 -4.38 -2.46 11.01
C HIS A 60 -3.21 -2.91 10.16
N THR A 61 -2.19 -2.06 10.05
CA THR A 61 -0.92 -2.40 9.40
C THR A 61 0.00 -3.13 10.38
N ASN A 62 0.78 -4.08 9.87
CA ASN A 62 1.79 -4.72 10.69
C ASN A 62 3.05 -3.85 10.77
N MET A 63 4.00 -4.30 11.58
CA MET A 63 5.23 -3.54 11.84
C MET A 63 6.24 -3.68 10.71
N LEU A 64 7.13 -2.70 10.66
CA LEU A 64 8.32 -2.72 9.82
C LEU A 64 9.51 -3.16 10.68
N THR A 65 10.27 -4.12 10.18
CA THR A 65 11.52 -4.59 10.81
C THR A 65 12.71 -4.18 9.95
N ILE A 66 13.89 -4.14 10.55
CA ILE A 66 15.17 -3.95 9.87
C ILE A 66 16.03 -5.14 10.23
N ASP A 67 16.41 -5.94 9.21
CA ASP A 67 17.16 -7.19 9.38
C ASP A 67 16.51 -8.12 10.44
N GLY A 68 15.17 -8.26 10.36
CA GLY A 68 14.39 -9.08 11.27
C GLY A 68 14.16 -8.52 12.67
N GLN A 69 14.70 -7.34 12.99
CA GLN A 69 14.54 -6.71 14.29
C GLN A 69 13.55 -5.53 14.22
N LYS A 70 12.73 -5.37 15.26
CA LYS A 70 11.82 -4.22 15.33
C LYS A 70 12.62 -2.91 15.24
N MET A 71 12.23 -2.04 14.30
CA MET A 71 12.82 -0.72 14.16
C MET A 71 12.51 0.13 15.41
N SER A 72 13.54 0.62 16.07
CA SER A 72 13.39 1.53 17.21
C SER A 72 14.61 2.44 17.39
N LYS A 73 14.37 3.64 17.93
CA LYS A 73 15.47 4.58 18.25
C LYS A 73 16.42 4.02 19.31
N SER A 74 15.90 3.28 20.28
CA SER A 74 16.69 2.66 21.35
C SER A 74 17.60 1.53 20.85
N SER A 75 17.25 0.86 19.77
CA SER A 75 18.04 -0.20 19.16
C SER A 75 19.10 0.33 18.19
N GLY A 76 19.12 1.62 17.89
CA GLY A 76 20.06 2.23 16.96
C GLY A 76 19.85 1.83 15.49
N ASN A 77 18.79 1.13 15.18
CA ASN A 77 18.44 0.67 13.82
C ASN A 77 17.33 1.52 13.18
N PHE A 78 17.14 2.74 13.66
CA PHE A 78 16.13 3.65 13.14
C PHE A 78 16.65 4.39 11.91
N VAL A 79 15.94 4.27 10.78
CA VAL A 79 16.23 4.97 9.52
C VAL A 79 15.07 5.92 9.22
N THR A 80 15.37 7.18 8.94
CA THR A 80 14.37 8.16 8.53
C THR A 80 14.14 8.12 7.02
N LEU A 81 12.96 8.58 6.56
CA LEU A 81 12.70 8.68 5.12
C LEU A 81 13.69 9.60 4.39
N PRO A 82 14.08 10.78 4.93
CA PRO A 82 15.13 11.59 4.29
C PRO A 82 16.44 10.83 4.08
N GLU A 83 16.96 10.15 5.10
CA GLU A 83 18.19 9.35 4.99
C GLU A 83 18.04 8.21 3.95
N LEU A 84 16.85 7.60 3.91
CA LEU A 84 16.57 6.55 2.93
C LEU A 84 16.57 7.09 1.49
N PHE A 85 16.01 8.28 1.29
CA PHE A 85 15.91 8.94 -0.03
C PHE A 85 17.25 9.48 -0.55
N GLU A 86 18.28 9.55 0.28
CA GLU A 86 19.64 9.82 -0.19
C GLU A 86 20.21 8.69 -1.06
N ASN A 87 19.75 7.45 -0.82
CA ASN A 87 20.26 6.25 -1.50
C ASN A 87 19.24 5.57 -2.41
N PHE A 88 17.95 5.84 -2.23
CA PHE A 88 16.87 5.14 -2.93
C PHE A 88 15.81 6.13 -3.44
N ASP A 89 15.34 5.88 -4.67
CA ASP A 89 14.24 6.65 -5.24
C ASP A 89 12.96 6.49 -4.40
N PRO A 90 12.24 7.58 -4.05
CA PRO A 90 11.00 7.51 -3.27
C PRO A 90 9.93 6.59 -3.87
N LEU A 91 9.83 6.51 -5.20
CA LEU A 91 8.88 5.64 -5.87
C LEU A 91 9.23 4.17 -5.68
N MET A 92 10.54 3.85 -5.65
CA MET A 92 11.01 2.50 -5.36
C MET A 92 10.68 2.08 -3.92
N VAL A 93 10.88 2.98 -2.94
CA VAL A 93 10.50 2.72 -1.54
C VAL A 93 8.99 2.50 -1.41
N ARG A 94 8.19 3.31 -2.09
CA ARG A 94 6.73 3.12 -2.15
C ARG A 94 6.34 1.78 -2.77
N TYR A 95 7.00 1.39 -3.87
CA TYR A 95 6.78 0.10 -4.50
C TYR A 95 7.14 -1.05 -3.56
N PHE A 96 8.29 -0.98 -2.87
CA PHE A 96 8.71 -1.97 -1.89
C PHE A 96 7.64 -2.21 -0.81
N ILE A 97 7.10 -1.14 -0.22
CA ILE A 97 6.03 -1.25 0.78
C ILE A 97 4.77 -1.86 0.16
N ALA A 98 4.37 -1.41 -1.04
CA ALA A 98 3.19 -1.93 -1.73
C ALA A 98 3.34 -3.39 -2.22
N ALA A 99 4.57 -3.90 -2.35
CA ALA A 99 4.83 -5.29 -2.72
C ALA A 99 4.55 -6.29 -1.60
N SER A 100 4.36 -5.80 -0.38
CA SER A 100 3.98 -6.61 0.79
C SER A 100 2.53 -6.35 1.18
N HIS A 101 1.84 -7.39 1.68
CA HIS A 101 0.50 -7.19 2.21
C HIS A 101 0.57 -6.37 3.50
N TYR A 102 -0.31 -5.38 3.67
CA TYR A 102 -0.29 -4.46 4.82
C TYR A 102 -0.42 -5.15 6.19
N ARG A 103 -1.01 -6.36 6.24
CA ARG A 103 -1.10 -7.18 7.46
C ARG A 103 0.18 -7.97 7.77
N SER A 104 1.11 -8.06 6.82
CA SER A 104 2.36 -8.79 6.99
C SER A 104 3.44 -7.90 7.58
N VAL A 105 4.36 -8.50 8.34
CA VAL A 105 5.59 -7.82 8.74
C VAL A 105 6.41 -7.54 7.48
N VAL A 106 6.87 -6.32 7.33
CA VAL A 106 7.72 -5.90 6.21
C VAL A 106 9.15 -5.78 6.73
N ASP A 107 10.03 -6.66 6.25
CA ASP A 107 11.44 -6.60 6.62
C ASP A 107 12.22 -5.73 5.65
N PHE A 108 12.80 -4.68 6.19
CA PHE A 108 13.57 -3.70 5.46
C PHE A 108 15.05 -4.10 5.48
N ASN A 109 15.54 -4.56 4.34
CA ASN A 109 16.97 -4.82 4.15
C ASN A 109 17.39 -4.42 2.73
N GLU A 110 18.68 -4.15 2.56
CA GLU A 110 19.22 -3.62 1.30
C GLU A 110 18.97 -4.55 0.11
N ASN A 111 19.06 -5.86 0.28
CA ASN A 111 18.87 -6.82 -0.80
C ASN A 111 17.44 -6.82 -1.32
N VAL A 112 16.46 -6.72 -0.42
CA VAL A 112 15.03 -6.66 -0.79
C VAL A 112 14.73 -5.36 -1.50
N LEU A 113 15.30 -4.23 -1.04
CA LEU A 113 15.16 -2.94 -1.70
C LEU A 113 15.74 -2.94 -3.12
N ARG A 114 16.95 -3.49 -3.32
CA ARG A 114 17.53 -3.63 -4.66
C ARG A 114 16.70 -4.53 -5.57
N SER A 115 16.11 -5.58 -5.04
CA SER A 115 15.20 -6.45 -5.78
C SER A 115 13.92 -5.71 -6.20
N ALA A 116 13.39 -4.85 -5.34
CA ALA A 116 12.25 -3.98 -5.63
C ALA A 116 12.60 -2.97 -6.73
N GLU A 117 13.79 -2.36 -6.68
CA GLU A 117 14.29 -1.45 -7.70
C GLU A 117 14.34 -2.11 -9.09
N VAL A 118 14.92 -3.30 -9.18
CA VAL A 118 14.98 -4.08 -10.43
C VAL A 118 13.58 -4.37 -10.97
N SER A 119 12.65 -4.75 -10.09
CA SER A 119 11.28 -5.07 -10.46
C SER A 119 10.53 -3.84 -10.99
N LEU A 120 10.62 -2.71 -10.30
CA LEU A 120 10.02 -1.45 -10.74
C LEU A 120 10.60 -0.98 -12.07
N LYS A 121 11.93 -1.08 -12.23
CA LYS A 121 12.62 -0.72 -13.47
C LYS A 121 12.14 -1.53 -14.67
N ARG A 122 11.87 -2.82 -14.49
CA ARG A 122 11.31 -3.68 -15.55
C ARG A 122 9.93 -3.20 -16.01
N LEU A 123 9.04 -2.82 -15.07
CA LEU A 123 7.73 -2.26 -15.40
C LEU A 123 7.86 -0.96 -16.19
N HIS A 124 8.68 -0.04 -15.72
CA HIS A 124 8.91 1.24 -16.40
C HIS A 124 9.48 1.08 -17.82
N GLN A 125 10.44 0.17 -18.01
CA GLN A 125 11.02 -0.10 -19.33
C GLN A 125 9.98 -0.62 -20.32
N THR A 126 9.06 -1.48 -19.89
CA THR A 126 8.00 -1.98 -20.75
C THR A 126 7.03 -0.87 -21.13
N VAL A 127 6.61 -0.04 -20.16
CA VAL A 127 5.74 1.13 -20.44
C VAL A 127 6.40 2.11 -21.40
N GLN A 128 7.71 2.38 -21.26
CA GLN A 128 8.43 3.24 -22.19
C GLN A 128 8.41 2.67 -23.60
N LYS A 129 8.74 1.39 -23.78
CA LYS A 129 8.72 0.74 -25.10
C LYS A 129 7.33 0.78 -25.73
N LEU A 130 6.27 0.52 -24.98
CA LEU A 130 4.89 0.62 -25.48
C LEU A 130 4.55 2.04 -25.94
N ARG A 131 4.96 3.07 -25.19
CA ARG A 131 4.75 4.47 -25.57
C ARG A 131 5.49 4.88 -26.84
N GLU A 132 6.63 4.28 -27.12
CA GLU A 132 7.43 4.55 -28.33
C GLU A 132 6.80 3.97 -29.60
N LEU A 133 6.01 2.89 -29.49
CA LEU A 133 5.38 2.25 -30.64
C LEU A 133 4.31 3.10 -31.33
N LYS A 134 3.68 4.07 -30.65
CA LYS A 134 2.66 4.99 -31.16
C LYS A 134 1.74 4.32 -32.19
N PRO A 135 0.85 3.43 -31.82
CA PRO A 135 -0.05 2.77 -32.75
C PRO A 135 -1.00 3.80 -33.37
N GLU A 136 -0.68 4.27 -34.57
CA GLU A 136 -1.51 5.24 -35.27
C GLU A 136 -2.78 4.57 -35.78
N GLY A 137 -3.94 5.09 -35.37
CA GLY A 137 -5.24 4.66 -35.87
C GLY A 137 -5.81 3.36 -35.31
N ALA A 138 -5.12 2.68 -34.40
CA ALA A 138 -5.64 1.49 -33.74
C ALA A 138 -6.74 1.89 -32.75
N LYS A 139 -7.89 1.19 -32.83
CA LYS A 139 -8.95 1.31 -31.82
C LYS A 139 -8.70 0.22 -30.79
N THR A 140 -8.45 0.64 -29.55
CA THR A 140 -8.35 -0.33 -28.45
C THR A 140 -9.66 -1.09 -28.29
N SER A 141 -9.59 -2.41 -28.20
CA SER A 141 -10.75 -3.27 -27.90
C SER A 141 -10.93 -3.46 -26.41
N GLY A 142 -9.88 -3.22 -25.61
CA GLY A 142 -9.83 -3.46 -24.18
C GLY A 142 -10.04 -4.91 -23.77
N LYS A 143 -10.15 -5.84 -24.73
CA LYS A 143 -10.56 -7.22 -24.47
C LYS A 143 -9.39 -8.15 -24.13
N LYS A 144 -8.25 -7.96 -24.79
CA LYS A 144 -7.12 -8.89 -24.65
C LYS A 144 -6.57 -8.88 -23.23
N PHE A 145 -6.55 -7.71 -22.60
CA PHE A 145 -5.95 -7.51 -21.27
C PHE A 145 -6.97 -7.36 -20.14
N GLU A 146 -8.25 -7.43 -20.44
CA GLU A 146 -9.35 -7.31 -19.46
C GLU A 146 -9.21 -8.35 -18.33
N GLU A 147 -8.69 -9.55 -18.63
CA GLU A 147 -8.45 -10.58 -17.61
C GLU A 147 -7.42 -10.13 -16.56
N PHE A 148 -6.35 -9.45 -16.97
CA PHE A 148 -5.34 -8.93 -16.04
C PHE A 148 -5.92 -7.82 -15.18
N ARG A 149 -6.70 -6.92 -15.78
CA ARG A 149 -7.41 -5.87 -15.05
C ARG A 149 -8.38 -6.46 -14.03
N ARG A 150 -9.15 -7.47 -14.43
CA ARG A 150 -10.09 -8.16 -13.55
C ARG A 150 -9.36 -8.80 -12.37
N ARG A 151 -8.26 -9.52 -12.61
CA ARG A 151 -7.43 -10.14 -11.56
C ARG A 151 -6.84 -9.11 -10.61
N PHE A 152 -6.37 -7.98 -11.15
CA PHE A 152 -5.88 -6.86 -10.33
C PHE A 152 -6.98 -6.31 -9.41
N CYS A 153 -8.14 -6.00 -9.96
CA CYS A 153 -9.27 -5.49 -9.18
C CYS A 153 -9.73 -6.50 -8.13
N GLN A 154 -9.87 -7.77 -8.48
CA GLN A 154 -10.24 -8.83 -7.53
C GLN A 154 -9.25 -8.94 -6.37
N ALA A 155 -7.96 -8.85 -6.63
CA ALA A 155 -6.94 -8.85 -5.58
C ALA A 155 -7.05 -7.62 -4.66
N MET A 156 -7.36 -6.46 -5.21
CA MET A 156 -7.57 -5.24 -4.42
C MET A 156 -8.89 -5.28 -3.64
N ASP A 157 -9.92 -5.91 -4.18
CA ASP A 157 -11.20 -6.11 -3.49
C ASP A 157 -11.11 -7.16 -2.38
N ASP A 158 -10.13 -8.07 -2.46
CA ASP A 158 -9.82 -9.07 -1.44
C ASP A 158 -8.79 -8.53 -0.43
N ASP A 159 -9.29 -7.72 0.50
CA ASP A 159 -8.51 -7.16 1.63
C ASP A 159 -7.25 -6.38 1.19
N PHE A 160 -7.34 -5.66 0.06
CA PHE A 160 -6.22 -4.89 -0.51
C PHE A 160 -4.96 -5.74 -0.73
N SER A 161 -5.11 -6.94 -1.29
CA SER A 161 -4.00 -7.85 -1.56
C SER A 161 -3.08 -7.30 -2.66
N SER A 162 -2.32 -6.25 -2.34
CA SER A 162 -1.38 -5.60 -3.24
C SER A 162 -0.31 -6.56 -3.82
N PRO A 163 0.19 -7.60 -3.11
CA PRO A 163 1.09 -8.57 -3.72
C PRO A 163 0.44 -9.35 -4.87
N GLN A 164 -0.84 -9.76 -4.73
CA GLN A 164 -1.56 -10.46 -5.79
C GLN A 164 -1.92 -9.52 -6.95
N ALA A 165 -2.27 -8.27 -6.66
CA ALA A 165 -2.48 -7.24 -7.67
C ALA A 165 -1.21 -6.99 -8.49
N LEU A 166 -0.05 -6.88 -7.84
CA LEU A 166 1.25 -6.76 -8.51
C LEU A 166 1.60 -8.01 -9.32
N ALA A 167 1.26 -9.22 -8.85
CA ALA A 167 1.45 -10.45 -9.63
C ALA A 167 0.67 -10.38 -10.96
N ALA A 168 -0.59 -9.93 -10.94
CA ALA A 168 -1.37 -9.73 -12.16
C ALA A 168 -0.74 -8.68 -13.09
N LEU A 169 -0.17 -7.60 -12.53
CA LEU A 169 0.56 -6.58 -13.28
C LEU A 169 1.84 -7.13 -13.92
N PHE A 170 2.59 -8.00 -13.22
CA PHE A 170 3.78 -8.64 -13.81
C PHE A 170 3.44 -9.66 -14.88
N ASP A 171 2.31 -10.35 -14.76
CA ASP A 171 1.81 -11.23 -15.82
C ASP A 171 1.46 -10.42 -17.07
N LEU A 172 0.76 -9.28 -16.90
CA LEU A 172 0.51 -8.32 -17.97
C LEU A 172 1.81 -7.81 -18.60
N ASN A 173 2.78 -7.41 -17.77
CA ASN A 173 4.09 -6.94 -18.24
C ASN A 173 4.83 -7.99 -19.08
N ARG A 174 4.74 -9.27 -18.71
CA ARG A 174 5.31 -10.37 -19.49
C ARG A 174 4.62 -10.50 -20.83
N GLU A 175 3.30 -10.46 -20.88
CA GLU A 175 2.53 -10.54 -22.12
C GLU A 175 2.82 -9.34 -23.03
N ALA A 176 2.90 -8.13 -22.49
CA ALA A 176 3.29 -6.95 -23.24
C ALA A 176 4.70 -7.07 -23.85
N ASN A 177 5.66 -7.62 -23.10
CA ASN A 177 7.02 -7.86 -23.66
C ASN A 177 7.02 -8.96 -24.74
N ASN A 178 6.16 -9.97 -24.65
CA ASN A 178 6.00 -10.97 -25.72
C ASN A 178 5.52 -10.30 -27.01
N LEU A 179 4.49 -9.44 -26.93
CA LEU A 179 4.01 -8.66 -28.07
C LEU A 179 5.10 -7.75 -28.66
N LEU A 180 5.85 -7.06 -27.81
CA LEU A 180 6.95 -6.18 -28.22
C LEU A 180 8.07 -6.96 -28.95
N SER A 181 8.20 -8.26 -28.74
CA SER A 181 9.20 -9.11 -29.38
C SER A 181 8.72 -9.69 -30.73
N GLU A 182 7.44 -9.56 -31.07
CA GLU A 182 6.90 -9.98 -32.37
C GLU A 182 7.40 -9.08 -33.48
N LYS A 183 7.69 -9.64 -34.66
CA LYS A 183 8.19 -8.83 -35.81
C LYS A 183 7.16 -7.86 -36.35
N ASN A 184 5.85 -8.19 -36.25
CA ASN A 184 4.72 -7.35 -36.62
C ASN A 184 3.66 -7.50 -35.52
N PRO A 185 3.76 -6.79 -34.41
CA PRO A 185 2.79 -6.87 -33.35
C PRO A 185 1.42 -6.37 -33.85
N ASP A 186 0.37 -7.05 -33.42
CA ASP A 186 -1.01 -6.64 -33.72
C ASP A 186 -1.24 -5.20 -33.18
N PRO A 187 -1.55 -4.21 -34.04
CA PRO A 187 -1.73 -2.82 -33.58
C PRO A 187 -2.85 -2.67 -32.57
N GLU A 188 -3.91 -3.46 -32.62
CA GLU A 188 -5.01 -3.40 -31.65
C GLU A 188 -4.53 -3.91 -30.29
N ALA A 189 -3.73 -4.98 -30.24
CA ALA A 189 -3.19 -5.52 -29.01
C ALA A 189 -2.14 -4.60 -28.34
N VAL A 190 -1.45 -3.78 -29.13
CA VAL A 190 -0.49 -2.77 -28.61
C VAL A 190 -1.21 -1.56 -28.04
N ALA A 191 -2.40 -1.24 -28.55
CA ALA A 191 -3.21 -0.09 -28.10
C ALA A 191 -4.00 -0.39 -26.80
N ASP A 192 -4.26 -1.66 -26.50
CA ASP A 192 -4.90 -2.14 -25.27
C ASP A 192 -3.98 -1.96 -24.05
#